data_e40531f47fbf9f7906d07bd603acfc0b
#
_entry.id   e40531f47fbf9f7906d07bd603acfc0b
#
_cell.length_a   1.000
_cell.length_b   1.000
_cell.length_c   1.000
_cell.angle_alpha   90.00
_cell.angle_beta   90.00
_cell.angle_gamma   90.00
#
_symmetry.space_group_name_H-M   'P 1'
#
loop_
_entity.id
_entity.type
_entity.pdbx_description
1 polymer ?
#
loop_
_entity_poly.entity_id
_entity_poly.type
_entity_poly.pdbx_seq_one_letter_code
_entity_poly.pdbx_strand_id
1 'polypeptide(L)'
;MRRIISGYLSLAVLCSFIFIACSKDAEMPTAVSQSGTSSGTVTLNKIAYGAQTIVATDLNQPRGLIFGPDQMLYVSESGTKGCISTVGQCEQVPPPIGPYLGGHNGSITKINLSQGQSKLNTNFPSTQTAPASGGEMTSISSVAFYQGSLYALLSGAGCSHGHPEVPNGILQVNSDGSWKEIADISSFLKSHPVANPEADDFEPDGDLYSMIMLDNYLYYIESNHGELDRYNFNTGSIERVVDISESQGHIVPTAIAYKDGFFYVGNLTTVPYPVGAAKILKISLDGQSLSTYATGFTTILGLTFDSSGNLFVLETSIGNGQPPFFAANTGKIMRIANGDVNNVSEVTSGLNFPTAMTLGPDGNLYVSNNGFASAPGTGQVVMVNISTGGTCNGGQKIAGK
;
A
#
# COMPACT_ATOMS: atom_id res chain seq x y z
N MET A 1 54.87 -12.11 -31.28
CA MET A 1 55.78 -10.99 -31.66
C MET A 1 54.95 -9.70 -31.72
N ARG A 2 55.55 -8.65 -31.14
CA ARG A 2 55.13 -7.24 -31.08
C ARG A 2 54.01 -6.86 -30.08
N ARG A 3 54.48 -6.40 -28.93
CA ARG A 3 53.85 -5.52 -27.97
C ARG A 3 53.67 -4.12 -28.58
N ILE A 4 52.52 -3.47 -28.32
CA ILE A 4 52.42 -2.03 -28.39
C ILE A 4 51.84 -1.55 -27.05
N ILE A 5 52.66 -0.78 -26.37
CA ILE A 5 52.40 -0.03 -25.14
C ILE A 5 51.85 1.35 -25.63
N SER A 6 50.73 1.81 -25.12
CA SER A 6 50.36 3.22 -25.25
C SER A 6 49.84 3.74 -23.92
N GLY A 7 50.47 4.88 -23.54
CA GLY A 7 50.43 5.42 -22.21
C GLY A 7 49.22 6.25 -21.87
N TYR A 8 48.99 6.35 -20.58
CA TYR A 8 47.99 7.22 -19.94
C TYR A 8 48.56 8.65 -19.77
N LEU A 9 47.79 9.64 -20.24
CA LEU A 9 48.06 11.02 -19.94
C LEU A 9 46.97 11.52 -18.95
N SER A 10 47.39 11.69 -17.69
CA SER A 10 46.55 12.25 -16.63
C SER A 10 46.56 13.77 -16.75
N LEU A 11 45.38 14.37 -16.89
CA LEU A 11 45.21 15.82 -16.82
C LEU A 11 44.56 16.16 -15.48
N ALA A 12 45.35 16.69 -14.54
CA ALA A 12 44.86 17.23 -13.28
C ALA A 12 44.40 18.66 -13.48
N VAL A 13 43.12 18.91 -13.25
CA VAL A 13 42.57 20.29 -13.20
C VAL A 13 42.46 20.70 -11.75
N LEU A 14 43.26 21.70 -11.39
CA LEU A 14 43.31 22.33 -10.08
C LEU A 14 42.23 23.43 -10.02
N CYS A 15 41.15 23.26 -9.30
CA CYS A 15 40.16 24.31 -9.00
C CYS A 15 40.50 24.96 -7.67
N SER A 16 40.97 26.20 -7.76
CA SER A 16 41.21 27.07 -6.59
C SER A 16 39.89 27.68 -6.10
N PHE A 17 39.51 27.39 -4.87
CA PHE A 17 38.42 28.10 -4.20
C PHE A 17 38.92 29.36 -3.51
N ILE A 18 38.37 30.50 -3.90
CA ILE A 18 38.55 31.79 -3.23
C ILE A 18 37.44 31.92 -2.18
N PHE A 19 37.82 31.93 -0.91
CA PHE A 19 36.93 32.29 0.19
C PHE A 19 36.93 33.81 0.35
N ILE A 20 35.78 34.47 0.17
CA ILE A 20 35.56 35.85 0.59
C ILE A 20 34.79 35.80 1.91
N ALA A 21 35.46 36.11 3.00
CA ALA A 21 34.86 36.35 4.30
C ALA A 21 34.36 37.79 4.38
N CYS A 22 33.07 37.97 4.61
CA CYS A 22 32.50 39.25 5.03
C CYS A 22 31.92 39.07 6.43
N SER A 23 32.65 39.61 7.42
CA SER A 23 32.15 39.80 8.77
C SER A 23 31.36 41.12 8.83
N LYS A 24 30.15 41.06 9.32
CA LYS A 24 29.44 42.25 9.83
C LYS A 24 28.91 41.93 11.20
N ASP A 25 29.46 42.62 12.18
CA ASP A 25 28.95 42.69 13.56
C ASP A 25 27.55 43.30 13.54
N ALA A 26 26.59 42.58 14.13
CA ALA A 26 25.25 43.11 14.41
C ALA A 26 25.09 43.28 15.91
N GLU A 27 25.00 44.55 16.32
CA GLU A 27 24.70 44.97 17.68
C GLU A 27 23.35 44.42 18.16
N MET A 28 23.29 43.91 19.41
CA MET A 28 22.04 43.56 20.11
C MET A 28 21.27 44.81 20.53
N PRO A 29 19.99 44.91 20.20
CA PRO A 29 19.15 45.95 20.84
C PRO A 29 18.70 45.53 22.22
N THR A 30 18.89 46.44 23.15
CA THR A 30 18.43 46.39 24.57
C THR A 30 16.92 46.24 24.65
N ALA A 31 16.47 45.33 25.55
CA ALA A 31 15.06 45.09 25.85
C ALA A 31 14.41 46.32 26.53
N VAL A 32 13.39 46.85 25.86
CA VAL A 32 12.42 47.78 26.47
C VAL A 32 11.18 47.00 26.86
N SER A 33 10.89 46.88 28.13
CA SER A 33 9.65 46.28 28.65
C SER A 33 8.49 47.24 28.37
N GLN A 34 7.58 46.84 27.49
CA GLN A 34 6.23 47.40 27.44
C GLN A 34 5.21 46.30 27.75
N SER A 35 4.51 46.49 28.81
CA SER A 35 3.30 45.74 29.15
C SER A 35 2.17 46.17 28.22
N GLY A 36 1.97 45.37 27.19
CA GLY A 36 0.81 45.50 26.28
C GLY A 36 0.08 44.18 26.25
N THR A 37 -1.12 44.10 26.78
CA THR A 37 -2.04 43.01 26.58
C THR A 37 -2.45 42.99 25.09
N SER A 38 -1.68 42.32 24.27
CA SER A 38 -2.12 41.99 22.89
C SER A 38 -2.86 40.65 22.93
N SER A 39 -4.17 40.69 22.73
CA SER A 39 -4.97 39.55 22.34
C SER A 39 -4.43 39.03 21.02
N GLY A 40 -3.44 38.14 21.10
CA GLY A 40 -2.91 37.44 19.93
C GLY A 40 -3.97 36.50 19.38
N THR A 41 -4.55 36.84 18.24
CA THR A 41 -5.34 35.90 17.46
C THR A 41 -4.40 34.80 16.99
N VAL A 42 -4.46 33.61 17.59
CA VAL A 42 -3.76 32.44 17.08
C VAL A 42 -4.40 32.08 15.75
N THR A 43 -3.79 32.49 14.66
CA THR A 43 -4.18 32.05 13.33
C THR A 43 -3.73 30.61 13.20
N LEU A 44 -4.61 29.65 13.43
CA LEU A 44 -4.37 28.26 13.07
C LEU A 44 -4.24 28.22 11.55
N ASN A 45 -3.04 27.99 11.06
CA ASN A 45 -2.80 27.72 9.63
C ASN A 45 -3.58 26.47 9.26
N LYS A 46 -4.70 26.64 8.57
CA LYS A 46 -5.52 25.55 8.08
C LYS A 46 -4.75 24.78 7.00
N ILE A 47 -4.47 23.50 7.24
CA ILE A 47 -3.85 22.64 6.22
C ILE A 47 -4.83 22.53 5.04
N ALA A 48 -4.32 22.78 3.82
CA ALA A 48 -5.15 22.74 2.62
C ALA A 48 -5.69 21.32 2.35
N TYR A 49 -6.90 21.23 1.79
CA TYR A 49 -7.45 19.97 1.30
C TYR A 49 -6.51 19.35 0.24
N GLY A 50 -6.24 18.07 0.34
CA GLY A 50 -5.28 17.35 -0.52
C GLY A 50 -3.81 17.56 -0.16
N ALA A 51 -3.48 18.38 0.86
CA ALA A 51 -2.11 18.56 1.28
C ALA A 51 -1.52 17.27 1.86
N GLN A 52 -0.27 17.00 1.48
CA GLN A 52 0.48 15.81 1.90
C GLN A 52 1.43 16.14 3.05
N THR A 53 1.53 15.25 4.01
CA THR A 53 2.50 15.31 5.12
C THR A 53 3.10 13.94 5.35
N ILE A 54 4.43 13.80 5.30
CA ILE A 54 5.12 12.54 5.65
C ILE A 54 5.03 12.39 7.17
N VAL A 55 4.49 11.26 7.63
CA VAL A 55 4.29 10.94 9.06
C VAL A 55 5.15 9.77 9.55
N ALA A 56 5.72 8.98 8.63
CA ALA A 56 6.70 7.94 8.93
C ALA A 56 7.66 7.76 7.75
N THR A 57 8.89 7.34 8.03
CA THR A 57 9.97 7.07 7.07
C THR A 57 10.67 5.75 7.38
N ASP A 58 11.72 5.43 6.65
CA ASP A 58 12.59 4.26 6.89
C ASP A 58 11.85 2.91 6.81
N LEU A 59 10.81 2.83 5.97
CA LEU A 59 10.08 1.61 5.69
C LEU A 59 10.65 0.88 4.46
N ASN A 60 10.46 -0.43 4.40
CA ASN A 60 10.93 -1.28 3.32
C ASN A 60 9.77 -1.74 2.44
N GLN A 61 9.50 -1.01 1.36
CA GLN A 61 8.39 -1.27 0.44
C GLN A 61 7.06 -1.51 1.20
N PRO A 62 6.51 -0.46 1.88
CA PRO A 62 5.29 -0.58 2.67
C PRO A 62 4.10 -0.98 1.80
N ARG A 63 3.22 -1.81 2.37
CA ARG A 63 2.01 -2.35 1.74
C ARG A 63 0.77 -1.94 2.54
N GLY A 64 -0.09 -2.90 2.89
CA GLY A 64 -1.30 -2.64 3.64
C GLY A 64 -1.07 -1.93 4.96
N LEU A 65 -2.00 -1.05 5.33
CA LEU A 65 -1.94 -0.29 6.58
C LEU A 65 -3.33 -0.14 7.19
N ILE A 66 -3.39 -0.17 8.54
CA ILE A 66 -4.64 -0.04 9.29
C ILE A 66 -4.38 0.58 10.66
N PHE A 67 -5.32 1.38 11.16
CA PHE A 67 -5.31 1.78 12.56
C PHE A 67 -5.83 0.65 13.46
N GLY A 68 -5.04 0.27 14.45
CA GLY A 68 -5.43 -0.72 15.46
C GLY A 68 -6.39 -0.15 16.51
N PRO A 69 -6.95 -1.04 17.36
CA PRO A 69 -7.83 -0.63 18.46
C PRO A 69 -7.12 0.25 19.51
N ASP A 70 -5.80 0.23 19.54
CA ASP A 70 -4.92 1.10 20.35
C ASP A 70 -4.63 2.46 19.67
N GLN A 71 -5.29 2.76 18.55
CA GLN A 71 -5.14 3.98 17.74
C GLN A 71 -3.74 4.16 17.13
N MET A 72 -2.91 3.12 17.14
CA MET A 72 -1.64 3.10 16.42
C MET A 72 -1.85 2.65 14.98
N LEU A 73 -1.03 3.17 14.08
CA LEU A 73 -1.04 2.72 12.69
C LEU A 73 -0.08 1.53 12.52
N TYR A 74 -0.60 0.43 11.98
CA TYR A 74 0.16 -0.77 11.64
C TYR A 74 0.37 -0.80 10.13
N VAL A 75 1.62 -0.94 9.72
CA VAL A 75 2.02 -0.94 8.30
C VAL A 75 2.79 -2.23 8.02
N SER A 76 2.33 -3.01 7.05
CA SER A 76 3.08 -4.15 6.54
C SER A 76 4.18 -3.69 5.58
N GLU A 77 5.29 -4.41 5.56
CA GLU A 77 6.45 -4.12 4.72
C GLU A 77 6.91 -5.40 4.02
N SER A 78 7.20 -5.30 2.73
CA SER A 78 7.57 -6.45 1.90
C SER A 78 9.03 -6.90 2.07
N GLY A 79 9.89 -6.03 2.63
CA GLY A 79 11.28 -6.38 2.89
C GLY A 79 12.28 -5.76 1.93
N THR A 80 13.46 -6.38 1.79
CA THR A 80 14.61 -5.72 1.16
C THR A 80 15.30 -6.53 0.06
N LYS A 81 15.25 -7.88 0.11
CA LYS A 81 15.88 -8.76 -0.89
C LYS A 81 15.45 -10.21 -0.75
N GLY A 82 15.54 -10.98 -1.85
CA GLY A 82 15.47 -12.44 -1.86
C GLY A 82 16.82 -13.07 -2.21
N CYS A 83 17.06 -14.32 -1.75
CA CYS A 83 18.26 -15.08 -2.04
C CYS A 83 18.05 -16.61 -2.06
N ILE A 84 16.87 -17.10 -1.74
CA ILE A 84 16.50 -18.52 -1.69
C ILE A 84 15.83 -18.91 -3.01
N SER A 85 16.40 -19.86 -3.75
CA SER A 85 15.84 -20.35 -5.00
C SER A 85 15.28 -21.75 -4.82
N THR A 86 14.07 -21.97 -5.34
CA THR A 86 13.40 -23.27 -5.43
C THR A 86 13.26 -23.78 -6.86
N VAL A 87 14.01 -23.20 -7.79
CA VAL A 87 14.09 -23.67 -9.18
C VAL A 87 14.46 -25.15 -9.21
N GLY A 88 13.63 -25.94 -9.90
CA GLY A 88 13.79 -27.41 -9.98
C GLY A 88 13.16 -28.19 -8.81
N GLN A 89 12.56 -27.53 -7.82
CA GLN A 89 11.84 -28.16 -6.71
C GLN A 89 10.32 -28.17 -6.93
N CYS A 90 9.79 -27.12 -7.56
CA CYS A 90 8.37 -26.99 -7.87
C CYS A 90 8.18 -26.11 -9.13
N GLU A 91 6.93 -25.95 -9.56
CA GLU A 91 6.54 -25.00 -10.58
C GLU A 91 6.93 -23.58 -10.18
N GLN A 92 7.45 -22.83 -11.14
CA GLN A 92 7.97 -21.48 -10.92
C GLN A 92 7.15 -20.48 -11.72
N VAL A 93 7.03 -19.26 -11.18
CA VAL A 93 6.54 -18.11 -11.94
C VAL A 93 7.45 -17.90 -13.16
N PRO A 94 6.90 -17.76 -14.38
CA PRO A 94 7.71 -17.68 -15.58
C PRO A 94 8.38 -16.31 -15.76
N PRO A 95 9.48 -16.24 -16.56
CA PRO A 95 10.03 -14.96 -17.00
C PRO A 95 8.98 -14.14 -17.82
N PRO A 96 9.02 -12.80 -17.75
CA PRO A 96 10.04 -11.95 -17.10
C PRO A 96 9.81 -11.71 -15.58
N ILE A 97 8.69 -12.18 -15.02
CA ILE A 97 8.29 -11.91 -13.62
C ILE A 97 9.13 -12.76 -12.66
N GLY A 98 9.18 -14.06 -12.92
CA GLY A 98 9.97 -15.04 -12.18
C GLY A 98 11.25 -15.47 -12.91
N PRO A 99 11.96 -16.50 -12.39
CA PRO A 99 11.66 -17.17 -11.12
C PRO A 99 11.90 -16.26 -9.91
N TYR A 100 11.11 -16.45 -8.86
CA TYR A 100 11.22 -15.66 -7.64
C TYR A 100 12.36 -16.13 -6.74
N LEU A 101 12.86 -15.23 -5.89
CA LEU A 101 13.83 -15.53 -4.84
C LEU A 101 13.22 -15.25 -3.47
N GLY A 102 13.13 -16.28 -2.63
CA GLY A 102 12.64 -16.17 -1.26
C GLY A 102 13.61 -15.44 -0.31
N GLY A 103 13.07 -14.88 0.76
CA GLY A 103 13.80 -14.22 1.85
C GLY A 103 12.99 -14.25 3.15
N HIS A 104 13.58 -13.79 4.25
CA HIS A 104 12.91 -13.68 5.56
C HIS A 104 13.12 -12.27 6.12
N ASN A 105 12.61 -11.26 5.43
CA ASN A 105 12.80 -9.86 5.80
C ASN A 105 11.54 -9.00 5.64
N GLY A 106 10.38 -9.63 5.48
CA GLY A 106 9.10 -8.98 5.64
C GLY A 106 8.88 -8.51 7.08
N SER A 107 8.17 -7.41 7.29
CA SER A 107 7.95 -6.85 8.62
C SER A 107 6.58 -6.22 8.78
N ILE A 108 6.21 -5.96 10.05
CA ILE A 108 5.12 -5.07 10.42
C ILE A 108 5.69 -3.99 11.32
N THR A 109 5.48 -2.73 10.93
CA THR A 109 5.86 -1.56 11.73
C THR A 109 4.63 -0.95 12.37
N LYS A 110 4.72 -0.69 13.69
CA LYS A 110 3.74 0.00 14.51
C LYS A 110 4.16 1.45 14.67
N ILE A 111 3.28 2.39 14.31
CA ILE A 111 3.55 3.82 14.30
C ILE A 111 2.61 4.52 15.27
N ASN A 112 3.18 5.21 16.24
CA ASN A 112 2.50 6.23 17.02
C ASN A 112 2.79 7.58 16.37
N LEU A 113 1.76 8.25 15.84
CA LEU A 113 1.92 9.50 15.08
C LEU A 113 2.56 10.65 15.89
N SER A 114 2.60 10.56 17.22
CA SER A 114 3.20 11.56 18.11
C SER A 114 4.51 11.14 18.76
N GLN A 115 4.81 9.82 18.80
CA GLN A 115 5.94 9.28 19.58
C GLN A 115 6.97 8.53 18.73
N GLY A 116 6.67 8.27 17.45
CA GLY A 116 7.56 7.54 16.54
C GLY A 116 7.10 6.12 16.23
N GLN A 117 8.01 5.31 15.71
CA GLN A 117 7.70 3.99 15.16
C GLN A 117 8.58 2.89 15.77
N SER A 118 8.06 1.65 15.78
CA SER A 118 8.79 0.45 16.21
C SER A 118 8.39 -0.74 15.35
N LYS A 119 9.33 -1.64 15.06
CA LYS A 119 9.05 -2.89 14.35
C LYS A 119 8.48 -3.92 15.32
N LEU A 120 7.32 -4.49 14.94
CA LEU A 120 6.71 -5.58 15.70
C LEU A 120 7.35 -6.93 15.35
N ASN A 121 7.62 -7.16 14.07
CA ASN A 121 8.30 -8.35 13.56
C ASN A 121 9.11 -7.97 12.32
N THR A 122 10.23 -8.66 12.06
CA THR A 122 11.13 -8.39 10.93
C THR A 122 11.51 -9.64 10.13
N ASN A 123 10.83 -10.78 10.35
CA ASN A 123 11.22 -12.08 9.82
C ASN A 123 10.07 -12.86 9.15
N PHE A 124 9.09 -12.16 8.59
CA PHE A 124 8.10 -12.85 7.76
C PHE A 124 8.73 -13.36 6.47
N PRO A 125 8.26 -14.50 5.93
CA PRO A 125 8.60 -14.92 4.58
C PRO A 125 8.38 -13.77 3.60
N SER A 126 9.30 -13.61 2.67
CA SER A 126 9.25 -12.58 1.65
C SER A 126 9.78 -13.13 0.34
N THR A 127 9.37 -12.57 -0.79
CA THR A 127 9.86 -12.96 -2.09
C THR A 127 10.28 -11.74 -2.91
N GLN A 128 11.18 -11.94 -3.85
CA GLN A 128 11.63 -10.93 -4.79
C GLN A 128 11.41 -11.41 -6.22
N THR A 129 10.74 -10.60 -7.03
CA THR A 129 10.59 -10.85 -8.47
C THR A 129 11.94 -10.78 -9.18
N ALA A 130 12.01 -11.30 -10.39
CA ALA A 130 13.24 -11.22 -11.20
C ALA A 130 13.62 -9.76 -11.49
N PRO A 131 14.93 -9.46 -11.64
CA PRO A 131 15.39 -8.10 -11.98
C PRO A 131 14.79 -7.55 -13.28
N ALA A 132 14.41 -8.42 -14.21
CA ALA A 132 13.77 -8.04 -15.46
C ALA A 132 12.39 -7.38 -15.26
N SER A 133 11.69 -7.68 -14.16
CA SER A 133 10.41 -7.07 -13.79
C SER A 133 10.54 -5.93 -12.77
N GLY A 134 11.76 -5.58 -12.37
CA GLY A 134 12.03 -4.49 -11.43
C GLY A 134 12.49 -4.93 -10.04
N GLY A 135 12.48 -6.22 -9.73
CA GLY A 135 12.93 -6.74 -8.43
C GLY A 135 12.00 -6.35 -7.28
N GLU A 136 10.71 -6.29 -7.52
CA GLU A 136 9.68 -6.00 -6.51
C GLU A 136 9.75 -7.00 -5.37
N MET A 137 9.48 -6.54 -4.15
CA MET A 137 9.35 -7.38 -2.98
C MET A 137 7.89 -7.60 -2.63
N THR A 138 7.54 -8.82 -2.23
CA THR A 138 6.25 -9.19 -1.63
C THR A 138 6.47 -9.97 -0.34
N SER A 139 5.60 -9.79 0.65
CA SER A 139 5.60 -10.48 1.94
C SER A 139 4.20 -10.38 2.57
N ILE A 140 4.04 -9.64 3.67
CA ILE A 140 2.73 -9.30 4.20
C ILE A 140 2.13 -8.20 3.33
N SER A 141 1.08 -8.54 2.59
CA SER A 141 0.38 -7.62 1.69
C SER A 141 -0.63 -6.74 2.43
N SER A 142 -1.29 -7.27 3.47
CA SER A 142 -2.32 -6.55 4.21
C SER A 142 -2.36 -6.97 5.69
N VAL A 143 -2.94 -6.11 6.54
CA VAL A 143 -3.12 -6.35 7.97
C VAL A 143 -4.54 -5.98 8.40
N ALA A 144 -5.11 -6.73 9.35
CA ALA A 144 -6.44 -6.48 9.91
C ALA A 144 -6.50 -6.86 11.39
N PHE A 145 -7.52 -6.35 12.09
CA PHE A 145 -7.80 -6.71 13.47
C PHE A 145 -9.13 -7.44 13.59
N TYR A 146 -9.14 -8.53 14.35
CA TYR A 146 -10.35 -9.24 14.74
C TYR A 146 -10.30 -9.53 16.25
N GLN A 147 -11.31 -9.09 17.00
CA GLN A 147 -11.41 -9.25 18.46
C GLN A 147 -10.13 -8.83 19.21
N GLY A 148 -9.49 -7.75 18.76
CA GLY A 148 -8.26 -7.21 19.36
C GLY A 148 -6.97 -7.92 18.96
N SER A 149 -7.03 -9.03 18.23
CA SER A 149 -5.87 -9.74 17.68
C SER A 149 -5.51 -9.22 16.29
N LEU A 150 -4.20 -9.16 16.00
CA LEU A 150 -3.67 -8.77 14.70
C LEU A 150 -3.58 -9.98 13.78
N TYR A 151 -4.04 -9.83 12.56
CA TYR A 151 -3.91 -10.79 11.48
C TYR A 151 -3.19 -10.17 10.29
N ALA A 152 -2.42 -10.98 9.59
CA ALA A 152 -1.62 -10.59 8.44
C ALA A 152 -1.93 -11.51 7.25
N LEU A 153 -2.05 -10.93 6.06
CA LEU A 153 -2.21 -11.65 4.80
C LEU A 153 -0.81 -11.84 4.20
N LEU A 154 -0.32 -13.08 4.18
CA LEU A 154 1.00 -13.43 3.65
C LEU A 154 0.86 -13.79 2.18
N SER A 155 1.58 -13.07 1.33
CA SER A 155 1.65 -13.25 -0.13
C SER A 155 3.06 -13.54 -0.65
N GLY A 156 4.08 -13.50 0.20
CA GLY A 156 5.48 -13.75 -0.16
C GLY A 156 5.98 -15.14 0.20
N ALA A 157 5.11 -16.16 0.23
CA ALA A 157 5.41 -17.53 0.62
C ALA A 157 4.88 -18.54 -0.41
N GLY A 158 5.09 -19.82 -0.16
CA GLY A 158 4.84 -20.90 -1.10
C GLY A 158 6.12 -21.30 -1.87
N CYS A 159 6.09 -22.49 -2.46
CA CYS A 159 7.28 -23.04 -3.11
C CYS A 159 7.73 -22.19 -4.31
N SER A 160 6.82 -21.68 -5.12
CA SER A 160 7.13 -20.78 -6.25
C SER A 160 7.76 -19.45 -5.81
N HIS A 161 7.55 -19.08 -4.55
CA HIS A 161 8.09 -17.87 -3.92
C HIS A 161 9.38 -18.10 -3.12
N GLY A 162 9.93 -19.33 -3.15
CA GLY A 162 11.16 -19.68 -2.43
C GLY A 162 10.94 -20.18 -0.99
N HIS A 163 9.71 -20.53 -0.60
CA HIS A 163 9.32 -20.97 0.75
C HIS A 163 8.47 -22.25 0.69
N PRO A 164 9.08 -23.43 0.42
CA PRO A 164 8.31 -24.69 0.34
C PRO A 164 7.73 -25.12 1.68
N GLU A 165 8.19 -24.55 2.79
CA GLU A 165 7.80 -24.86 4.17
C GLU A 165 6.61 -24.03 4.69
N VAL A 166 6.27 -22.91 4.02
CA VAL A 166 5.18 -22.01 4.43
C VAL A 166 4.37 -21.61 3.21
N PRO A 167 3.05 -21.87 3.16
CA PRO A 167 2.20 -21.41 2.06
C PRO A 167 1.86 -19.92 2.18
N ASN A 168 1.32 -19.33 1.12
CA ASN A 168 0.59 -18.08 1.22
C ASN A 168 -0.71 -18.30 2.01
N GLY A 169 -1.05 -17.34 2.88
CA GLY A 169 -2.18 -17.56 3.77
C GLY A 169 -2.43 -16.47 4.79
N ILE A 170 -3.24 -16.80 5.80
CA ILE A 170 -3.56 -15.89 6.89
C ILE A 170 -2.74 -16.27 8.12
N LEU A 171 -2.04 -15.27 8.67
CA LEU A 171 -1.26 -15.41 9.90
C LEU A 171 -1.96 -14.69 11.05
N GLN A 172 -2.01 -15.32 12.23
CA GLN A 172 -2.26 -14.61 13.48
C GLN A 172 -0.93 -14.13 14.05
N VAL A 173 -0.81 -12.84 14.34
CA VAL A 173 0.42 -12.21 14.83
C VAL A 173 0.26 -11.82 16.29
N ASN A 174 1.15 -12.30 17.16
CA ASN A 174 1.15 -12.00 18.58
C ASN A 174 1.81 -10.64 18.89
N SER A 175 1.58 -10.12 20.08
CA SER A 175 2.14 -8.85 20.53
C SER A 175 3.68 -8.85 20.68
N ASP A 176 4.30 -10.02 20.80
CA ASP A 176 5.76 -10.21 20.81
C ASP A 176 6.35 -10.34 19.39
N GLY A 177 5.51 -10.28 18.37
CA GLY A 177 5.89 -10.43 16.96
C GLY A 177 5.97 -11.88 16.47
N SER A 178 5.81 -12.87 17.33
CA SER A 178 5.65 -14.26 16.89
C SER A 178 4.34 -14.43 16.11
N TRP A 179 4.29 -15.43 15.23
CA TRP A 179 3.11 -15.67 14.41
C TRP A 179 2.86 -17.15 14.19
N LYS A 180 1.65 -17.48 13.84
CA LYS A 180 1.26 -18.81 13.35
C LYS A 180 0.31 -18.64 12.15
N GLU A 181 0.43 -19.53 11.21
CA GLU A 181 -0.54 -19.70 10.14
C GLU A 181 -1.85 -20.28 10.70
N ILE A 182 -2.96 -19.72 10.25
CA ILE A 182 -4.32 -20.18 10.59
C ILE A 182 -5.12 -20.62 9.37
N ALA A 183 -4.67 -20.29 8.16
CA ALA A 183 -5.30 -20.67 6.90
C ALA A 183 -4.26 -20.77 5.78
N ASP A 184 -4.17 -21.95 5.14
CA ASP A 184 -3.37 -22.25 3.95
C ASP A 184 -4.18 -21.91 2.70
N ILE A 185 -3.98 -20.72 2.15
CA ILE A 185 -4.69 -20.26 0.95
C ILE A 185 -4.09 -20.91 -0.31
N SER A 186 -2.78 -21.13 -0.37
CA SER A 186 -2.16 -21.80 -1.53
C SER A 186 -2.76 -23.18 -1.81
N SER A 187 -3.03 -23.98 -0.75
CA SER A 187 -3.68 -25.27 -0.91
C SER A 187 -5.15 -25.14 -1.30
N PHE A 188 -5.84 -24.10 -0.80
CA PHE A 188 -7.22 -23.82 -1.20
C PHE A 188 -7.31 -23.52 -2.70
N LEU A 189 -6.50 -22.59 -3.22
CA LEU A 189 -6.47 -22.22 -4.65
C LEU A 189 -6.19 -23.42 -5.54
N LYS A 190 -5.18 -24.23 -5.21
CA LYS A 190 -4.83 -25.45 -5.96
C LYS A 190 -5.95 -26.47 -6.01
N SER A 191 -6.73 -26.60 -4.95
CA SER A 191 -7.85 -27.56 -4.86
C SER A 191 -9.20 -27.01 -5.37
N HIS A 192 -9.30 -25.70 -5.57
CA HIS A 192 -10.50 -25.00 -6.03
C HIS A 192 -10.15 -24.04 -7.20
N PRO A 193 -9.71 -24.54 -8.36
CA PRO A 193 -9.34 -23.67 -9.47
C PRO A 193 -10.53 -22.81 -9.91
N VAL A 194 -10.23 -21.67 -10.50
CA VAL A 194 -11.23 -20.79 -11.14
C VAL A 194 -11.93 -21.50 -12.30
N ALA A 195 -13.12 -21.04 -12.68
CA ALA A 195 -13.93 -21.65 -13.73
C ALA A 195 -13.25 -21.65 -15.10
N ASN A 196 -12.55 -20.55 -15.40
CA ASN A 196 -11.88 -20.32 -16.69
C ASN A 196 -10.43 -19.86 -16.45
N PRO A 197 -9.48 -20.79 -16.14
CA PRO A 197 -8.08 -20.43 -15.96
C PRO A 197 -7.49 -19.78 -17.22
N GLU A 198 -6.74 -18.72 -17.04
CA GLU A 198 -6.14 -17.95 -18.14
C GLU A 198 -4.62 -18.18 -18.20
N ALA A 199 -4.02 -17.85 -19.35
CA ALA A 199 -2.57 -18.04 -19.54
C ALA A 199 -1.72 -17.17 -18.61
N ASP A 200 -2.31 -16.07 -18.08
CA ASP A 200 -1.68 -15.14 -17.17
C ASP A 200 -1.91 -15.51 -15.69
N ASP A 201 -2.63 -16.61 -15.40
CA ASP A 201 -2.77 -17.20 -14.06
C ASP A 201 -1.55 -18.08 -13.75
N PHE A 202 -0.38 -17.46 -13.71
CA PHE A 202 0.91 -18.15 -13.64
C PHE A 202 1.53 -18.23 -12.24
N GLU A 203 0.81 -17.80 -11.19
CA GLU A 203 1.29 -17.85 -9.82
C GLU A 203 0.69 -19.03 -9.04
N PRO A 204 1.35 -20.20 -9.03
CA PRO A 204 0.74 -21.44 -8.49
C PRO A 204 0.49 -21.42 -6.98
N ASP A 205 1.12 -20.51 -6.24
CA ASP A 205 0.87 -20.30 -4.82
C ASP A 205 -0.07 -19.11 -4.54
N GLY A 206 -0.54 -18.40 -5.60
CA GLY A 206 -1.42 -17.26 -5.55
C GLY A 206 -0.71 -15.95 -5.21
N ASP A 207 -1.35 -14.81 -5.54
CA ASP A 207 -0.93 -13.45 -5.18
C ASP A 207 -2.03 -12.74 -4.38
N LEU A 208 -1.85 -12.63 -3.07
CA LEU A 208 -2.83 -12.08 -2.14
C LEU A 208 -2.56 -10.59 -1.93
N TYR A 209 -3.54 -9.71 -2.17
CA TYR A 209 -3.25 -8.27 -2.13
C TYR A 209 -3.87 -7.54 -0.94
N SER A 210 -5.17 -7.53 -0.79
CA SER A 210 -5.85 -6.77 0.26
C SER A 210 -6.88 -7.60 1.02
N MET A 211 -7.20 -7.18 2.24
CA MET A 211 -8.21 -7.84 3.07
C MET A 211 -9.04 -6.85 3.88
N ILE A 212 -10.23 -7.26 4.26
CA ILE A 212 -11.15 -6.52 5.11
C ILE A 212 -11.87 -7.44 6.09
N MET A 213 -12.02 -6.99 7.34
CA MET A 213 -12.83 -7.70 8.34
C MET A 213 -14.29 -7.24 8.27
N LEU A 214 -15.19 -8.21 8.23
CA LEU A 214 -16.61 -7.97 8.36
C LEU A 214 -17.24 -9.08 9.22
N ASP A 215 -17.80 -8.73 10.38
CA ASP A 215 -18.32 -9.68 11.37
C ASP A 215 -17.27 -10.73 11.76
N ASN A 216 -17.56 -12.03 11.53
CA ASN A 216 -16.68 -13.16 11.81
C ASN A 216 -15.95 -13.67 10.57
N TYR A 217 -15.87 -12.87 9.50
CA TYR A 217 -15.22 -13.23 8.25
C TYR A 217 -14.10 -12.25 7.93
N LEU A 218 -12.97 -12.78 7.49
CA LEU A 218 -11.93 -12.03 6.85
C LEU A 218 -12.04 -12.27 5.35
N TYR A 219 -12.43 -11.24 4.61
CA TYR A 219 -12.48 -11.25 3.15
C TYR A 219 -11.16 -10.80 2.58
N TYR A 220 -10.69 -11.44 1.53
CA TYR A 220 -9.42 -11.09 0.88
C TYR A 220 -9.52 -11.22 -0.64
N ILE A 221 -8.67 -10.45 -1.32
CA ILE A 221 -8.50 -10.48 -2.77
C ILE A 221 -7.30 -11.36 -3.10
N GLU A 222 -7.53 -12.32 -3.99
CA GLU A 222 -6.51 -13.05 -4.72
C GLU A 222 -6.42 -12.44 -6.13
N SER A 223 -5.24 -11.92 -6.47
CA SER A 223 -5.07 -11.04 -7.64
C SER A 223 -4.78 -11.80 -8.92
N ASN A 224 -4.04 -12.93 -8.85
CA ASN A 224 -3.57 -13.63 -10.02
C ASN A 224 -4.68 -14.42 -10.71
N HIS A 225 -5.41 -15.26 -9.96
CA HIS A 225 -6.56 -16.01 -10.49
C HIS A 225 -7.85 -15.18 -10.56
N GLY A 226 -7.89 -14.03 -9.87
CA GLY A 226 -9.00 -13.09 -9.93
C GLY A 226 -10.18 -13.45 -9.03
N GLU A 227 -9.97 -13.63 -7.72
CA GLU A 227 -10.97 -14.09 -6.77
C GLU A 227 -11.22 -13.09 -5.63
N LEU A 228 -12.44 -13.11 -5.11
CA LEU A 228 -12.78 -12.62 -3.78
C LEU A 228 -13.16 -13.82 -2.92
N ASP A 229 -12.37 -14.08 -1.90
CA ASP A 229 -12.55 -15.19 -0.97
C ASP A 229 -12.77 -14.70 0.45
N ARG A 230 -13.13 -15.64 1.36
CA ARG A 230 -13.26 -15.34 2.78
C ARG A 230 -12.80 -16.49 3.66
N TYR A 231 -12.24 -16.14 4.82
CA TYR A 231 -11.96 -17.05 5.92
C TYR A 231 -12.99 -16.87 7.02
N ASN A 232 -13.57 -17.95 7.53
CA ASN A 232 -14.57 -17.97 8.58
C ASN A 232 -13.90 -18.29 9.93
N PHE A 233 -13.82 -17.32 10.85
CA PHE A 233 -13.22 -17.51 12.17
C PHE A 233 -13.93 -18.50 13.07
N ASN A 234 -15.23 -18.79 12.83
CA ASN A 234 -15.99 -19.74 13.64
C ASN A 234 -15.70 -21.19 13.25
N THR A 235 -15.43 -21.45 11.98
CA THR A 235 -15.28 -22.81 11.44
C THR A 235 -13.84 -23.11 11.01
N GLY A 236 -13.03 -22.10 10.73
CA GLY A 236 -11.69 -22.23 10.14
C GLY A 236 -11.73 -22.57 8.64
N SER A 237 -12.89 -22.46 7.98
CA SER A 237 -13.01 -22.73 6.54
C SER A 237 -12.66 -21.54 5.69
N ILE A 238 -12.07 -21.82 4.51
CA ILE A 238 -11.94 -20.86 3.41
C ILE A 238 -13.09 -21.14 2.43
N GLU A 239 -13.68 -20.08 1.88
CA GLU A 239 -14.77 -20.15 0.93
C GLU A 239 -14.60 -19.10 -0.15
N ARG A 240 -14.77 -19.46 -1.43
CA ARG A 240 -14.87 -18.50 -2.52
C ARG A 240 -16.20 -17.78 -2.45
N VAL A 241 -16.17 -16.44 -2.43
CA VAL A 241 -17.36 -15.59 -2.50
C VAL A 241 -17.77 -15.39 -3.95
N VAL A 242 -16.81 -15.07 -4.81
CA VAL A 242 -17.01 -14.93 -6.25
C VAL A 242 -15.72 -15.15 -7.02
N ASP A 243 -15.82 -15.88 -8.12
CA ASP A 243 -14.83 -15.95 -9.19
C ASP A 243 -15.04 -14.71 -10.08
N ILE A 244 -14.20 -13.70 -9.88
CA ILE A 244 -14.27 -12.45 -10.64
C ILE A 244 -13.83 -12.70 -12.08
N SER A 245 -12.82 -13.56 -12.28
CA SER A 245 -12.26 -13.86 -13.58
C SER A 245 -13.26 -14.51 -14.53
N GLU A 246 -14.20 -15.30 -14.00
CA GLU A 246 -15.24 -15.97 -14.81
C GLU A 246 -16.00 -15.00 -15.75
N SER A 247 -16.24 -13.76 -15.26
CA SER A 247 -16.98 -12.75 -16.00
C SER A 247 -16.16 -11.56 -16.47
N GLN A 248 -14.98 -11.35 -15.90
CA GLN A 248 -14.17 -10.14 -16.13
C GLN A 248 -12.87 -10.42 -16.86
N GLY A 249 -12.45 -11.69 -16.94
CA GLY A 249 -11.14 -12.08 -17.42
C GLY A 249 -10.02 -11.68 -16.45
N HIS A 250 -8.77 -11.81 -16.88
CA HIS A 250 -7.58 -11.50 -16.07
C HIS A 250 -7.40 -9.98 -15.86
N ILE A 251 -8.14 -9.41 -14.90
CA ILE A 251 -8.12 -7.97 -14.62
C ILE A 251 -7.19 -7.57 -13.47
N VAL A 252 -6.65 -8.52 -12.72
CA VAL A 252 -5.81 -8.33 -11.53
C VAL A 252 -6.55 -7.50 -10.47
N PRO A 253 -7.59 -8.03 -9.80
CA PRO A 253 -8.26 -7.34 -8.70
C PRO A 253 -7.28 -7.11 -7.54
N THR A 254 -7.36 -5.97 -6.85
CA THR A 254 -6.38 -5.59 -5.84
C THR A 254 -7.02 -4.98 -4.60
N ALA A 255 -7.74 -3.89 -4.76
CA ALA A 255 -8.29 -3.11 -3.65
C ALA A 255 -9.69 -3.56 -3.30
N ILE A 256 -10.01 -3.60 -1.99
CA ILE A 256 -11.35 -3.91 -1.49
C ILE A 256 -11.82 -2.85 -0.50
N ALA A 257 -13.07 -2.43 -0.61
CA ALA A 257 -13.81 -1.67 0.39
C ALA A 257 -15.23 -2.24 0.51
N TYR A 258 -15.87 -2.01 1.66
CA TYR A 258 -17.25 -2.46 1.90
C TYR A 258 -18.13 -1.30 2.33
N LYS A 259 -19.34 -1.23 1.76
CA LYS A 259 -20.36 -0.27 2.14
C LYS A 259 -21.76 -0.77 1.78
N ASP A 260 -22.68 -0.61 2.73
CA ASP A 260 -24.13 -0.81 2.52
C ASP A 260 -24.50 -2.17 1.86
N GLY A 261 -23.87 -3.27 2.30
CA GLY A 261 -24.14 -4.62 1.80
C GLY A 261 -23.40 -5.01 0.52
N PHE A 262 -22.45 -4.18 0.06
CA PHE A 262 -21.67 -4.44 -1.15
C PHE A 262 -20.17 -4.27 -0.93
N PHE A 263 -19.40 -5.15 -1.57
CA PHE A 263 -17.99 -4.94 -1.79
C PHE A 263 -17.78 -4.06 -3.02
N TYR A 264 -16.76 -3.21 -2.94
CA TYR A 264 -16.22 -2.43 -4.04
C TYR A 264 -14.80 -2.92 -4.26
N VAL A 265 -14.54 -3.47 -5.45
CA VAL A 265 -13.26 -4.08 -5.79
C VAL A 265 -12.63 -3.32 -6.96
N GLY A 266 -11.46 -2.75 -6.73
CA GLY A 266 -10.65 -2.09 -7.76
C GLY A 266 -9.62 -3.04 -8.34
N ASN A 267 -9.16 -2.79 -9.57
CA ASN A 267 -8.19 -3.63 -10.24
C ASN A 267 -6.95 -2.86 -10.74
N LEU A 268 -5.83 -3.58 -10.84
CA LEU A 268 -4.56 -3.05 -11.32
C LEU A 268 -4.51 -2.96 -12.86
N THR A 269 -5.14 -3.88 -13.55
CA THR A 269 -4.95 -4.24 -14.96
C THR A 269 -3.61 -4.96 -15.25
N THR A 270 -3.38 -5.35 -16.48
CA THR A 270 -2.15 -6.03 -16.93
C THR A 270 -1.20 -5.05 -17.61
N VAL A 271 0.09 -5.43 -17.67
CA VAL A 271 1.10 -4.70 -18.46
C VAL A 271 0.63 -4.49 -19.91
N PRO A 272 0.73 -3.29 -20.47
CA PRO A 272 1.52 -2.12 -20.04
C PRO A 272 0.76 -1.10 -19.16
N TYR A 273 -0.30 -1.50 -18.47
CA TYR A 273 -1.14 -0.66 -17.59
C TYR A 273 -1.77 0.54 -18.35
N PRO A 274 -2.71 0.29 -19.26
CA PRO A 274 -3.28 1.37 -20.08
C PRO A 274 -4.01 2.40 -19.22
N VAL A 275 -3.78 3.67 -19.52
CA VAL A 275 -4.44 4.78 -18.80
C VAL A 275 -5.96 4.68 -18.98
N GLY A 276 -6.70 4.75 -17.87
CA GLY A 276 -8.14 4.71 -17.84
C GLY A 276 -8.76 3.29 -17.99
N ALA A 277 -7.94 2.23 -18.01
CA ALA A 277 -8.43 0.86 -18.20
C ALA A 277 -8.90 0.17 -16.92
N ALA A 278 -8.48 0.68 -15.75
CA ALA A 278 -8.93 0.14 -14.45
C ALA A 278 -10.37 0.58 -14.14
N LYS A 279 -11.07 -0.29 -13.43
CA LYS A 279 -12.46 -0.14 -13.05
C LYS A 279 -12.69 -0.52 -11.59
N ILE A 280 -13.82 -0.12 -11.06
CA ILE A 280 -14.32 -0.55 -9.75
C ILE A 280 -15.52 -1.43 -10.01
N LEU A 281 -15.49 -2.65 -9.47
CA LEU A 281 -16.62 -3.57 -9.46
C LEU A 281 -17.43 -3.37 -8.19
N LYS A 282 -18.75 -3.60 -8.28
CA LYS A 282 -19.68 -3.67 -7.14
C LYS A 282 -20.22 -5.08 -7.05
N ILE A 283 -19.97 -5.75 -5.93
CA ILE A 283 -20.27 -7.16 -5.69
C ILE A 283 -21.16 -7.26 -4.45
N SER A 284 -22.27 -8.00 -4.52
CA SER A 284 -23.10 -8.24 -3.33
C SER A 284 -22.37 -9.09 -2.29
N LEU A 285 -22.76 -8.95 -1.01
CA LEU A 285 -22.12 -9.66 0.10
C LEU A 285 -22.10 -11.18 -0.08
N ASP A 286 -23.09 -11.74 -0.75
CA ASP A 286 -23.22 -13.17 -1.06
C ASP A 286 -22.54 -13.59 -2.39
N GLY A 287 -21.90 -12.65 -3.11
CA GLY A 287 -21.24 -12.88 -4.38
C GLY A 287 -22.18 -13.10 -5.59
N GLN A 288 -23.50 -13.10 -5.39
CA GLN A 288 -24.48 -13.45 -6.45
C GLN A 288 -24.67 -12.37 -7.50
N SER A 289 -24.30 -11.14 -7.22
CA SER A 289 -24.32 -10.05 -8.20
C SER A 289 -22.97 -9.37 -8.29
N LEU A 290 -22.48 -9.21 -9.53
CA LEU A 290 -21.29 -8.49 -9.87
C LEU A 290 -21.58 -7.54 -11.02
N SER A 291 -21.23 -6.28 -10.88
CA SER A 291 -21.41 -5.25 -11.91
C SER A 291 -20.28 -4.24 -11.89
N THR A 292 -20.03 -3.58 -13.01
CA THR A 292 -19.12 -2.43 -13.05
C THR A 292 -19.78 -1.23 -12.36
N TYR A 293 -19.11 -0.69 -11.34
CA TYR A 293 -19.55 0.49 -10.61
C TYR A 293 -19.02 1.78 -11.23
N ALA A 294 -17.72 1.85 -11.50
CA ALA A 294 -17.08 3.03 -12.10
C ALA A 294 -15.87 2.61 -12.97
N THR A 295 -15.55 3.44 -13.97
CA THR A 295 -14.47 3.21 -14.94
C THR A 295 -13.61 4.47 -15.11
N GLY A 296 -12.53 4.37 -15.87
CA GLY A 296 -11.67 5.50 -16.22
C GLY A 296 -10.53 5.74 -15.23
N PHE A 297 -10.27 4.80 -14.33
CA PHE A 297 -9.13 4.80 -13.40
C PHE A 297 -7.91 4.10 -14.02
N THR A 298 -6.78 4.25 -13.35
CA THR A 298 -5.52 3.63 -13.78
C THR A 298 -4.86 2.96 -12.59
N THR A 299 -4.59 1.65 -12.65
CA THR A 299 -3.81 0.91 -11.64
C THR A 299 -4.29 1.15 -10.18
N ILE A 300 -5.52 0.76 -9.86
CA ILE A 300 -6.11 0.95 -8.53
C ILE A 300 -5.42 0.00 -7.53
N LEU A 301 -4.88 0.52 -6.42
CA LEU A 301 -4.31 -0.27 -5.33
C LEU A 301 -4.92 0.04 -3.95
N GLY A 302 -5.85 0.97 -3.86
CA GLY A 302 -6.54 1.26 -2.59
C GLY A 302 -7.92 1.84 -2.79
N LEU A 303 -8.85 1.41 -1.95
CA LEU A 303 -10.23 1.93 -1.88
C LEU A 303 -10.60 2.15 -0.42
N THR A 304 -11.22 3.28 -0.10
CA THR A 304 -11.80 3.51 1.23
C THR A 304 -12.96 4.49 1.17
N PHE A 305 -13.97 4.29 2.02
CA PHE A 305 -15.07 5.23 2.18
C PHE A 305 -14.85 6.12 3.39
N ASP A 306 -15.26 7.39 3.29
CA ASP A 306 -15.44 8.22 4.47
C ASP A 306 -16.87 8.08 5.04
N SER A 307 -17.09 8.70 6.20
CA SER A 307 -18.39 8.70 6.87
C SER A 307 -19.48 9.44 6.10
N SER A 308 -19.12 10.30 5.14
CA SER A 308 -20.03 11.02 4.26
C SER A 308 -20.43 10.22 3.03
N GLY A 309 -19.83 9.02 2.84
CA GLY A 309 -20.10 8.16 1.69
C GLY A 309 -19.31 8.50 0.44
N ASN A 310 -18.28 9.34 0.55
CA ASN A 310 -17.33 9.52 -0.54
C ASN A 310 -16.44 8.27 -0.64
N LEU A 311 -16.21 7.78 -1.86
CA LEU A 311 -15.24 6.73 -2.13
C LEU A 311 -13.94 7.37 -2.61
N PHE A 312 -12.85 7.10 -1.90
CA PHE A 312 -11.50 7.47 -2.30
C PHE A 312 -10.83 6.30 -3.02
N VAL A 313 -10.17 6.62 -4.13
CA VAL A 313 -9.54 5.65 -5.04
C VAL A 313 -8.06 6.02 -5.16
N LEU A 314 -7.19 5.12 -4.74
CA LEU A 314 -5.74 5.27 -4.87
C LEU A 314 -5.29 4.62 -6.18
N GLU A 315 -4.72 5.42 -7.06
CA GLU A 315 -4.04 4.98 -8.29
C GLU A 315 -2.53 5.01 -8.04
N THR A 316 -1.82 3.89 -8.28
CA THR A 316 -0.39 3.80 -7.95
C THR A 316 0.48 4.53 -8.96
N SER A 317 0.13 4.46 -10.25
CA SER A 317 0.94 5.04 -11.32
C SER A 317 0.20 5.04 -12.65
N ILE A 318 0.81 5.64 -13.65
CA ILE A 318 0.53 5.35 -15.07
C ILE A 318 1.55 4.36 -15.60
N GLY A 319 1.18 3.57 -16.63
CA GLY A 319 2.11 2.67 -17.31
C GLY A 319 3.17 3.47 -18.12
N ASN A 320 4.38 2.93 -18.23
CA ASN A 320 5.48 3.54 -18.99
C ASN A 320 6.10 2.61 -20.06
N GLY A 321 5.59 1.35 -20.17
CA GLY A 321 6.04 0.38 -21.16
C GLY A 321 7.44 -0.22 -20.95
N GLN A 322 8.13 0.14 -19.84
CA GLN A 322 9.45 -0.35 -19.47
C GLN A 322 9.47 -0.73 -18.01
N PRO A 323 10.25 -1.78 -17.59
CA PRO A 323 10.42 -2.08 -16.17
C PRO A 323 10.90 -0.87 -15.37
N PRO A 324 10.34 -0.64 -14.16
CA PRO A 324 9.36 -1.46 -13.44
C PRO A 324 7.91 -1.36 -13.96
N PHE A 325 7.68 -0.92 -15.17
CA PHE A 325 6.40 -0.72 -15.89
C PHE A 325 5.52 0.41 -15.33
N PHE A 326 5.86 1.03 -14.23
CA PHE A 326 5.20 2.19 -13.62
C PHE A 326 6.03 3.46 -13.79
N ALA A 327 5.36 4.61 -13.95
CA ALA A 327 5.98 5.92 -13.97
C ALA A 327 6.08 6.50 -12.55
N ALA A 328 7.28 6.91 -12.14
CA ALA A 328 7.52 7.49 -10.84
C ALA A 328 6.76 8.82 -10.64
N ASN A 329 6.31 9.09 -9.41
CA ASN A 329 5.64 10.33 -9.00
C ASN A 329 4.35 10.63 -9.79
N THR A 330 3.66 9.60 -10.27
CA THR A 330 2.38 9.74 -10.99
C THR A 330 1.19 9.16 -10.22
N GLY A 331 1.44 8.63 -9.03
CA GLY A 331 0.38 8.16 -8.12
C GLY A 331 -0.52 9.30 -7.68
N LYS A 332 -1.81 9.02 -7.51
CA LYS A 332 -2.82 10.02 -7.13
C LYS A 332 -3.98 9.40 -6.36
N ILE A 333 -4.76 10.27 -5.70
CA ILE A 333 -6.01 9.88 -5.07
C ILE A 333 -7.14 10.63 -5.78
N MET A 334 -8.13 9.87 -6.22
CA MET A 334 -9.40 10.37 -6.75
C MET A 334 -10.51 10.22 -5.72
N ARG A 335 -11.56 11.04 -5.80
CA ARG A 335 -12.75 10.95 -4.97
C ARG A 335 -13.99 10.85 -5.86
N ILE A 336 -14.83 9.85 -5.62
CA ILE A 336 -16.21 9.77 -6.10
C ILE A 336 -17.11 10.34 -4.99
N ALA A 337 -17.74 11.48 -5.24
CA ALA A 337 -18.49 12.18 -4.20
C ALA A 337 -19.88 11.54 -3.98
N ASN A 338 -20.20 11.16 -2.73
CA ASN A 338 -21.52 10.65 -2.32
C ASN A 338 -22.06 9.51 -3.21
N GLY A 339 -21.17 8.68 -3.77
CA GLY A 339 -21.56 7.58 -4.66
C GLY A 339 -21.97 8.00 -6.07
N ASP A 340 -21.87 9.27 -6.43
CA ASP A 340 -22.14 9.76 -7.79
C ASP A 340 -20.92 9.57 -8.68
N VAL A 341 -20.94 8.52 -9.49
CA VAL A 341 -19.86 8.15 -10.43
C VAL A 341 -19.59 9.21 -11.51
N ASN A 342 -20.48 10.19 -11.69
CA ASN A 342 -20.26 11.34 -12.58
C ASN A 342 -19.59 12.52 -11.86
N ASN A 343 -19.46 12.47 -10.52
CA ASN A 343 -18.82 13.50 -9.71
C ASN A 343 -17.47 12.98 -9.17
N VAL A 344 -16.50 12.86 -10.07
CA VAL A 344 -15.15 12.39 -9.78
C VAL A 344 -14.19 13.58 -9.78
N SER A 345 -13.35 13.68 -8.75
CA SER A 345 -12.37 14.77 -8.64
C SER A 345 -11.05 14.25 -8.08
N GLU A 346 -9.93 14.84 -8.49
CA GLU A 346 -8.64 14.60 -7.90
C GLU A 346 -8.56 15.25 -6.51
N VAL A 347 -8.03 14.49 -5.55
CA VAL A 347 -7.76 14.95 -4.18
C VAL A 347 -6.31 15.42 -4.08
N THR A 348 -5.39 14.60 -4.55
CA THR A 348 -3.96 14.87 -4.55
C THR A 348 -3.27 14.01 -5.60
N SER A 349 -2.08 14.44 -6.03
CA SER A 349 -1.22 13.73 -7.00
C SER A 349 0.26 13.89 -6.67
N GLY A 350 1.13 13.22 -7.43
CA GLY A 350 2.58 13.26 -7.19
C GLY A 350 3.07 12.25 -6.14
N LEU A 351 2.24 11.31 -5.71
CA LEU A 351 2.67 10.18 -4.90
C LEU A 351 3.61 9.27 -5.72
N ASN A 352 4.61 8.69 -5.06
CA ASN A 352 5.56 7.81 -5.72
C ASN A 352 5.27 6.34 -5.39
N PHE A 353 4.75 5.60 -6.36
CA PHE A 353 4.40 4.18 -6.21
C PHE A 353 3.64 3.87 -4.91
N PRO A 354 2.51 4.55 -4.64
CA PRO A 354 1.71 4.25 -3.48
C PRO A 354 1.02 2.88 -3.65
N THR A 355 0.93 2.09 -2.57
CA THR A 355 0.49 0.69 -2.61
C THR A 355 -0.75 0.38 -1.81
N ALA A 356 -1.09 1.19 -0.83
CA ALA A 356 -2.30 1.04 -0.03
C ALA A 356 -2.72 2.35 0.61
N MET A 357 -3.98 2.43 1.04
CA MET A 357 -4.57 3.60 1.68
C MET A 357 -5.59 3.18 2.74
N THR A 358 -5.62 3.90 3.86
CA THR A 358 -6.65 3.76 4.89
C THR A 358 -7.15 5.12 5.37
N LEU A 359 -8.38 5.16 5.88
CA LEU A 359 -8.91 6.34 6.58
C LEU A 359 -8.47 6.31 8.04
N GLY A 360 -7.90 7.40 8.52
CA GLY A 360 -7.52 7.56 9.92
C GLY A 360 -8.68 7.97 10.83
N PRO A 361 -8.52 7.78 12.15
CA PRO A 361 -9.51 8.21 13.15
C PRO A 361 -9.70 9.73 13.20
N ASP A 362 -8.74 10.48 12.68
CA ASP A 362 -8.78 11.95 12.52
C ASP A 362 -9.52 12.40 11.24
N GLY A 363 -10.00 11.44 10.43
CA GLY A 363 -10.70 11.69 9.17
C GLY A 363 -9.78 12.05 8.00
N ASN A 364 -8.46 11.88 8.11
CA ASN A 364 -7.51 12.02 7.03
C ASN A 364 -7.17 10.66 6.39
N LEU A 365 -6.65 10.68 5.16
CA LEU A 365 -6.15 9.48 4.51
C LEU A 365 -4.68 9.25 4.87
N TYR A 366 -4.30 7.99 5.02
CA TYR A 366 -2.93 7.55 5.23
C TYR A 366 -2.55 6.59 4.13
N VAL A 367 -1.40 6.83 3.48
CA VAL A 367 -0.97 6.15 2.26
C VAL A 367 0.41 5.55 2.45
N SER A 368 0.56 4.27 2.14
CA SER A 368 1.87 3.63 1.97
C SER A 368 2.49 4.12 0.68
N ASN A 369 3.54 4.91 0.77
CA ASN A 369 4.23 5.55 -0.37
C ASN A 369 5.65 4.99 -0.55
N ASN A 370 6.19 4.98 -1.75
CA ASN A 370 7.41 4.25 -2.12
C ASN A 370 7.30 2.74 -1.80
N GLY A 371 6.15 2.14 -2.07
CA GLY A 371 5.85 0.76 -1.71
C GLY A 371 6.19 -0.26 -2.80
N PHE A 372 6.63 0.17 -3.99
CA PHE A 372 6.94 -0.72 -5.11
C PHE A 372 8.36 -0.45 -5.63
N ALA A 373 9.15 -1.51 -5.84
CA ALA A 373 10.50 -1.49 -6.44
C ALA A 373 11.42 -0.37 -5.90
N SER A 374 11.20 0.06 -4.67
CA SER A 374 11.92 1.14 -4.02
C SER A 374 13.14 0.63 -3.26
N ALA A 375 14.16 1.45 -3.13
CA ALA A 375 15.34 1.10 -2.35
C ALA A 375 14.95 0.85 -0.86
N PRO A 376 15.65 -0.07 -0.18
CA PRO A 376 15.42 -0.30 1.24
C PRO A 376 15.49 0.99 2.07
N GLY A 377 14.57 1.16 3.02
CA GLY A 377 14.50 2.32 3.90
C GLY A 377 13.95 3.60 3.27
N THR A 378 13.52 3.58 2.00
CA THR A 378 12.94 4.79 1.36
C THR A 378 11.41 4.87 1.45
N GLY A 379 10.78 3.80 1.91
CA GLY A 379 9.33 3.74 2.11
C GLY A 379 8.84 4.74 3.15
N GLN A 380 7.62 5.22 2.96
CA GLN A 380 7.02 6.28 3.77
C GLN A 380 5.55 5.98 4.06
N VAL A 381 5.01 6.60 5.12
CA VAL A 381 3.58 6.85 5.23
C VAL A 381 3.33 8.34 5.01
N VAL A 382 2.43 8.64 4.10
CA VAL A 382 1.98 10.01 3.78
C VAL A 382 0.55 10.18 4.26
N MET A 383 0.31 11.16 5.14
CA MET A 383 -1.03 11.63 5.48
C MET A 383 -1.49 12.64 4.42
N VAL A 384 -2.71 12.46 3.93
CA VAL A 384 -3.37 13.39 2.99
C VAL A 384 -4.57 14.00 3.68
N ASN A 385 -4.56 15.32 3.83
CA ASN A 385 -5.65 16.05 4.49
C ASN A 385 -6.90 16.09 3.61
N ILE A 386 -7.99 15.47 4.07
CA ILE A 386 -9.29 15.54 3.41
C ILE A 386 -10.37 16.24 4.26
N SER A 387 -9.97 16.83 5.37
CA SER A 387 -10.87 17.59 6.23
C SER A 387 -11.22 18.91 5.54
N THR A 388 -12.44 19.05 5.06
CA THR A 388 -13.01 20.37 4.71
C THR A 388 -13.24 21.08 6.03
N GLY A 389 -12.34 22.04 6.38
CA GLY A 389 -12.45 22.73 7.65
C GLY A 389 -13.82 23.32 7.88
N GLY A 390 -14.58 22.67 8.74
CA GLY A 390 -15.82 23.22 9.24
C GLY A 390 -15.51 24.54 9.94
N THR A 391 -16.15 25.61 9.50
CA THR A 391 -16.24 26.84 10.30
C THR A 391 -17.03 26.48 11.55
N CYS A 392 -16.35 26.34 12.69
CA CYS A 392 -17.04 26.34 13.98
C CYS A 392 -17.70 27.72 14.15
N ASN A 393 -18.95 27.87 13.68
CA ASN A 393 -19.81 28.96 14.06
C ASN A 393 -20.26 28.75 15.53
N GLY A 394 -19.29 28.81 16.46
CA GLY A 394 -19.53 28.77 17.89
C GLY A 394 -19.75 30.15 18.46
N GLY A 395 -20.79 30.84 17.99
CA GLY A 395 -21.30 32.04 18.62
C GLY A 395 -22.44 31.74 19.59
N GLN A 396 -22.22 30.93 20.63
CA GLN A 396 -23.10 30.97 21.79
C GLN A 396 -22.67 32.10 22.71
N LYS A 397 -23.37 33.22 22.63
CA LYS A 397 -23.38 34.24 23.69
C LYS A 397 -23.94 33.59 24.95
N ILE A 398 -23.08 33.37 25.93
CA ILE A 398 -23.52 33.11 27.31
C ILE A 398 -24.08 34.43 27.82
N ALA A 399 -25.43 34.53 27.87
CA ALA A 399 -26.09 35.62 28.57
C ALA A 399 -25.91 35.37 30.07
N GLY A 400 -25.17 36.24 30.76
CA GLY A 400 -25.07 36.24 32.18
C GLY A 400 -26.38 36.71 32.83
N LYS A 401 -26.75 36.02 33.87
CA LYS A 401 -27.57 36.52 34.99
C LYS A 401 -26.82 36.32 36.27
#